data_d79f7a96716f716e5487b66aff24fe7d
#
_entry.id   d79f7a96716f716e5487b66aff24fe7d
#
_cell.length_a   1.000
_cell.length_b   1.000
_cell.length_c   1.000
_cell.angle_alpha   90.00
_cell.angle_beta   90.00
_cell.angle_gamma   90.00
#
_symmetry.space_group_name_H-M   'P 1'
#
loop_
_entity.id
_entity.type
_entity.pdbx_description
1 polymer ?
#
loop_
_entity_poly.entity_id
_entity_poly.type
_entity_poly.pdbx_seq_one_letter_code
_entity_poly.pdbx_strand_id
1 'polypeptide(L)'
;MSSTLTGGNVIVDVIGGDELLFSQNFACPEHGACIDELSPRMFSFNNPFGACPTCTGLGIFLKVDPNLIIPNKKLSIREGAIRASGWSNADSGTIAEMYYQALSKEYGFTLDTPICDFSKEAYNALLYGTGGKKLKMQRKNVYGTGTYNTEFEGIVNNMERRYKESTSDWARWEIEQVMTACDCPDCKGARLKKESLSVTVGGLNIYELTKLSVTKELDFINTLVLTDREQMIASLILKEIKSRLSFLQNVGLDYLTLSRSAGTLSGGESQRIRLLLK
;
A
#
# COMPACT_ATOMS: atom_id res chain seq x y z
N MET A 1 -25.40 27.02 -25.61
CA MET A 1 -26.42 26.11 -25.08
C MET A 1 -25.94 24.65 -24.90
N SER A 2 -24.96 24.15 -25.65
CA SER A 2 -24.50 22.75 -25.54
C SER A 2 -23.68 22.47 -24.27
N SER A 3 -22.88 23.41 -23.78
CA SER A 3 -22.01 23.25 -22.61
C SER A 3 -22.73 23.08 -21.26
N THR A 4 -23.96 23.55 -21.15
CA THR A 4 -24.79 23.39 -19.94
C THR A 4 -25.38 21.98 -19.79
N LEU A 5 -25.54 21.24 -20.88
CA LEU A 5 -26.10 19.88 -20.89
C LEU A 5 -25.07 18.81 -20.62
N THR A 6 -23.77 19.12 -20.83
CA THR A 6 -22.64 18.15 -20.75
C THR A 6 -21.68 18.43 -19.59
N GLY A 7 -22.07 19.24 -18.60
CA GLY A 7 -21.21 19.57 -17.47
C GLY A 7 -19.97 20.39 -17.87
N GLY A 8 -20.05 21.15 -18.96
CA GLY A 8 -18.97 22.03 -19.41
C GLY A 8 -18.01 21.44 -20.45
N ASN A 9 -18.20 20.20 -20.89
CA ASN A 9 -17.38 19.56 -21.92
C ASN A 9 -18.07 19.62 -23.29
N VAL A 10 -17.32 19.95 -24.34
CA VAL A 10 -17.77 19.98 -25.73
C VAL A 10 -16.76 19.27 -26.61
N ILE A 11 -17.20 18.28 -27.37
CA ILE A 11 -16.39 17.62 -28.39
C ILE A 11 -16.78 18.22 -29.74
N VAL A 12 -15.81 18.69 -30.47
CA VAL A 12 -15.96 19.17 -31.84
C VAL A 12 -15.31 18.15 -32.75
N ASP A 13 -16.13 17.45 -33.51
CA ASP A 13 -15.67 16.51 -34.55
C ASP A 13 -15.44 17.32 -35.84
N VAL A 14 -14.20 17.36 -36.31
CA VAL A 14 -13.83 18.05 -37.55
C VAL A 14 -13.92 17.04 -38.69
N ILE A 15 -14.84 17.25 -39.62
CA ILE A 15 -15.01 16.37 -40.78
C ILE A 15 -13.70 16.28 -41.57
N GLY A 16 -13.04 15.11 -41.52
CA GLY A 16 -11.74 14.87 -42.15
C GLY A 16 -10.52 15.27 -41.34
N GLY A 17 -10.67 15.59 -40.05
CA GLY A 17 -9.64 15.90 -39.08
C GLY A 17 -9.81 15.17 -37.75
N ASP A 18 -9.07 15.58 -36.75
CA ASP A 18 -9.12 14.99 -35.40
C ASP A 18 -10.27 15.57 -34.57
N GLU A 19 -10.80 14.78 -33.62
CA GLU A 19 -11.75 15.25 -32.62
C GLU A 19 -11.09 16.23 -31.65
N LEU A 20 -11.69 17.40 -31.44
CA LEU A 20 -11.20 18.43 -30.51
C LEU A 20 -12.08 18.46 -29.27
N LEU A 21 -11.50 18.17 -28.10
CA LEU A 21 -12.17 18.26 -26.81
C LEU A 21 -11.96 19.67 -26.22
N PHE A 22 -13.06 20.39 -26.02
CA PHE A 22 -13.08 21.65 -25.29
C PHE A 22 -13.78 21.48 -23.95
N SER A 23 -13.18 21.99 -22.88
CA SER A 23 -13.77 21.97 -21.55
C SER A 23 -13.73 23.36 -20.93
N GLN A 24 -14.82 23.76 -20.27
CA GLN A 24 -14.85 24.94 -19.41
C GLN A 24 -14.17 24.68 -18.05
N ASN A 25 -13.93 23.42 -17.72
CA ASN A 25 -13.24 22.97 -16.53
C ASN A 25 -11.74 22.87 -16.81
N PHE A 26 -10.95 22.52 -15.79
CA PHE A 26 -9.49 22.37 -15.90
C PHE A 26 -9.16 21.16 -16.81
N ALA A 27 -9.10 21.39 -18.13
CA ALA A 27 -8.73 20.39 -19.11
C ALA A 27 -7.37 20.71 -19.72
N CYS A 28 -6.54 19.68 -19.89
CA CYS A 28 -5.30 19.80 -20.63
C CYS A 28 -5.55 19.43 -22.10
N PRO A 29 -5.40 20.36 -23.05
CA PRO A 29 -5.67 20.09 -24.47
C PRO A 29 -4.70 19.06 -25.07
N GLU A 30 -3.48 18.93 -24.53
CA GLU A 30 -2.45 18.01 -25.03
C GLU A 30 -2.62 16.58 -24.53
N HIS A 31 -3.15 16.38 -23.31
CA HIS A 31 -3.19 15.07 -22.65
C HIS A 31 -4.60 14.53 -22.43
N GLY A 32 -5.65 15.24 -22.86
CA GLY A 32 -7.05 14.85 -22.68
C GLY A 32 -7.49 14.70 -21.20
N ALA A 33 -6.62 15.08 -20.26
CA ALA A 33 -6.95 15.05 -18.84
C ALA A 33 -7.94 16.16 -18.52
N CYS A 34 -9.11 15.78 -17.99
CA CYS A 34 -10.11 16.72 -17.50
C CYS A 34 -10.18 16.57 -15.98
N ILE A 35 -9.93 17.66 -15.25
CA ILE A 35 -10.14 17.70 -13.80
C ILE A 35 -11.52 18.32 -13.57
N ASP A 36 -12.41 17.58 -12.91
CA ASP A 36 -13.67 18.10 -12.43
C ASP A 36 -13.44 19.29 -11.48
N GLU A 37 -14.51 19.99 -11.10
CA GLU A 37 -14.44 21.11 -10.19
C GLU A 37 -13.61 20.79 -8.93
N LEU A 38 -12.60 21.63 -8.65
CA LEU A 38 -11.79 21.51 -7.44
C LEU A 38 -12.64 21.72 -6.20
N SER A 39 -12.83 20.67 -5.43
CA SER A 39 -13.61 20.70 -4.19
C SER A 39 -12.76 20.21 -3.01
N PRO A 40 -13.02 20.67 -1.76
CA PRO A 40 -12.26 20.24 -0.58
C PRO A 40 -12.20 18.73 -0.39
N ARG A 41 -13.24 17.99 -0.80
CA ARG A 41 -13.31 16.52 -0.72
C ARG A 41 -12.26 15.80 -1.57
N MET A 42 -11.70 16.45 -2.61
CA MET A 42 -10.62 15.90 -3.42
C MET A 42 -9.30 15.80 -2.66
N PHE A 43 -9.13 16.55 -1.59
CA PHE A 43 -7.94 16.53 -0.74
C PHE A 43 -8.09 15.63 0.48
N SER A 44 -9.18 14.88 0.57
CA SER A 44 -9.43 13.91 1.64
C SER A 44 -9.13 12.49 1.16
N PHE A 45 -8.17 11.81 1.78
CA PHE A 45 -7.87 10.41 1.51
C PHE A 45 -8.93 9.43 2.08
N ASN A 46 -9.85 9.91 2.94
CA ASN A 46 -10.99 9.13 3.43
C ASN A 46 -12.23 9.26 2.51
N ASN A 47 -12.15 10.07 1.47
CA ASN A 47 -13.24 10.27 0.54
C ASN A 47 -12.87 9.66 -0.82
N PRO A 48 -13.74 8.86 -1.46
CA PRO A 48 -13.48 8.25 -2.76
C PRO A 48 -13.13 9.25 -3.88
N PHE A 49 -13.56 10.51 -3.75
CA PHE A 49 -13.20 11.57 -4.71
C PHE A 49 -11.71 11.92 -4.67
N GLY A 50 -11.08 11.89 -3.50
CA GLY A 50 -9.68 12.25 -3.31
C GLY A 50 -8.75 11.06 -3.13
N ALA A 51 -9.26 9.94 -2.58
CA ALA A 51 -8.46 8.77 -2.28
C ALA A 51 -7.82 8.15 -3.53
N CYS A 52 -6.58 7.72 -3.42
CA CYS A 52 -5.92 6.92 -4.44
C CYS A 52 -6.76 5.66 -4.71
N PRO A 53 -7.17 5.38 -5.96
CA PRO A 53 -8.06 4.25 -6.28
C PRO A 53 -7.40 2.90 -5.98
N THR A 54 -6.09 2.81 -6.10
CA THR A 54 -5.34 1.55 -5.93
C THR A 54 -5.24 1.13 -4.47
N CYS A 55 -4.96 2.05 -3.54
CA CYS A 55 -4.87 1.76 -2.10
C CYS A 55 -6.08 2.26 -1.30
N THR A 56 -7.10 2.81 -1.94
CA THR A 56 -8.30 3.36 -1.30
C THR A 56 -8.00 4.36 -0.17
N GLY A 57 -6.91 5.13 -0.33
CA GLY A 57 -6.47 6.13 0.65
C GLY A 57 -5.60 5.60 1.79
N LEU A 58 -5.25 4.33 1.81
CA LEU A 58 -4.35 3.75 2.83
C LEU A 58 -2.89 4.19 2.66
N GLY A 59 -2.45 4.40 1.41
CA GLY A 59 -1.07 4.77 1.08
C GLY A 59 -0.10 3.60 1.07
N ILE A 60 -0.48 2.48 1.66
CA ILE A 60 0.35 1.27 1.82
C ILE A 60 -0.42 0.03 1.41
N PHE A 61 0.33 -1.04 1.12
CA PHE A 61 -0.14 -2.41 0.99
C PHE A 61 0.63 -3.32 1.92
N LEU A 62 -0.05 -4.29 2.48
CA LEU A 62 0.61 -5.41 3.13
C LEU A 62 1.02 -6.44 2.07
N LYS A 63 2.29 -6.80 2.02
CA LYS A 63 2.84 -7.85 1.17
C LYS A 63 3.55 -8.88 2.02
N VAL A 64 3.44 -10.13 1.63
CA VAL A 64 4.19 -11.22 2.28
C VAL A 64 5.69 -11.02 2.06
N ASP A 65 6.45 -11.01 3.15
CA ASP A 65 7.91 -10.81 3.12
C ASP A 65 8.62 -12.17 3.26
N PRO A 66 9.37 -12.60 2.24
CA PRO A 66 10.16 -13.83 2.31
C PRO A 66 11.14 -13.89 3.49
N ASN A 67 11.65 -12.75 3.96
CA ASN A 67 12.55 -12.71 5.09
C ASN A 67 11.83 -12.93 6.44
N LEU A 68 10.54 -12.61 6.51
CA LEU A 68 9.71 -12.94 7.68
C LEU A 68 9.23 -14.39 7.62
N ILE A 69 9.02 -14.95 6.42
CA ILE A 69 8.75 -16.39 6.25
C ILE A 69 9.96 -17.21 6.67
N ILE A 70 11.16 -16.83 6.25
CA ILE A 70 12.44 -17.53 6.51
C ILE A 70 13.41 -16.59 7.19
N PRO A 71 13.23 -16.31 8.48
CA PRO A 71 14.07 -15.34 9.21
C PRO A 71 15.49 -15.82 9.44
N ASN A 72 15.69 -17.15 9.50
CA ASN A 72 17.01 -17.75 9.66
C ASN A 72 17.27 -18.81 8.59
N LYS A 73 18.02 -18.43 7.56
CA LYS A 73 18.37 -19.31 6.44
C LYS A 73 19.38 -20.41 6.80
N LYS A 74 19.99 -20.36 7.99
CA LYS A 74 20.91 -21.41 8.48
C LYS A 74 20.17 -22.63 8.99
N LEU A 75 18.87 -22.50 9.24
CA LEU A 75 18.02 -23.63 9.63
C LEU A 75 17.53 -24.37 8.40
N SER A 76 17.29 -25.66 8.55
CA SER A 76 16.60 -26.51 7.59
C SER A 76 15.08 -26.41 7.77
N ILE A 77 14.33 -26.96 6.79
CA ILE A 77 12.84 -27.03 6.90
C ILE A 77 12.45 -27.80 8.16
N ARG A 78 13.11 -28.89 8.47
CA ARG A 78 12.81 -29.73 9.63
C ARG A 78 13.16 -29.06 10.97
N GLU A 79 14.16 -28.19 10.98
CA GLU A 79 14.53 -27.37 12.13
C GLU A 79 13.63 -26.15 12.31
N GLY A 80 12.59 -25.96 11.47
CA GLY A 80 11.63 -24.88 11.58
C GLY A 80 12.10 -23.57 10.95
N ALA A 81 12.83 -23.62 9.84
CA ALA A 81 13.22 -22.43 9.09
C ALA A 81 12.02 -21.62 8.61
N ILE A 82 10.87 -22.26 8.38
CA ILE A 82 9.67 -21.64 7.79
C ILE A 82 8.67 -21.28 8.89
N ARG A 83 8.27 -20.01 8.98
CA ARG A 83 7.33 -19.47 9.99
C ARG A 83 5.95 -19.14 9.44
N ALA A 84 5.66 -19.48 8.18
CA ALA A 84 4.35 -19.21 7.59
C ALA A 84 3.28 -20.17 8.11
N SER A 85 2.12 -19.64 8.47
CA SER A 85 0.96 -20.44 8.96
C SER A 85 0.53 -21.48 7.93
N GLY A 86 0.44 -22.76 8.37
CA GLY A 86 0.16 -23.92 7.54
C GLY A 86 1.37 -24.49 6.80
N TRP A 87 2.55 -23.86 6.89
CA TRP A 87 3.81 -24.30 6.28
C TRP A 87 4.93 -24.52 7.31
N SER A 88 4.75 -24.07 8.55
CA SER A 88 5.76 -24.18 9.61
C SER A 88 5.97 -25.61 10.11
N ASN A 89 5.01 -26.49 9.90
CA ASN A 89 5.08 -27.88 10.36
C ASN A 89 5.45 -28.82 9.19
N ALA A 90 6.60 -29.46 9.29
CA ALA A 90 7.10 -30.47 8.36
C ALA A 90 6.93 -31.91 8.90
N ASP A 91 6.04 -32.13 9.87
CA ASP A 91 5.78 -33.45 10.44
C ASP A 91 5.14 -34.40 9.41
N SER A 92 5.38 -35.70 9.62
CA SER A 92 4.91 -36.74 8.73
C SER A 92 3.38 -36.72 8.57
N GLY A 93 2.94 -36.69 7.31
CA GLY A 93 1.52 -36.72 6.94
C GLY A 93 0.85 -35.37 6.78
N THR A 94 1.56 -34.24 6.98
CA THR A 94 1.04 -32.90 6.68
C THR A 94 1.05 -32.61 5.18
N ILE A 95 0.16 -31.73 4.73
CA ILE A 95 0.14 -31.26 3.33
C ILE A 95 1.46 -30.54 3.01
N ALA A 96 1.98 -29.76 3.94
CA ALA A 96 3.26 -29.07 3.78
C ALA A 96 4.42 -30.04 3.55
N GLU A 97 4.51 -31.08 4.37
CA GLU A 97 5.54 -32.12 4.20
C GLU A 97 5.48 -32.78 2.82
N MET A 98 4.29 -33.11 2.32
CA MET A 98 4.13 -33.72 0.99
C MET A 98 4.66 -32.81 -0.11
N TYR A 99 4.41 -31.49 -0.04
CA TYR A 99 4.98 -30.52 -0.97
C TYR A 99 6.49 -30.41 -0.82
N TYR A 100 7.02 -30.36 0.41
CA TYR A 100 8.45 -30.30 0.66
C TYR A 100 9.19 -31.52 0.13
N GLN A 101 8.63 -32.72 0.30
CA GLN A 101 9.19 -33.95 -0.26
C GLN A 101 9.17 -33.96 -1.81
N ALA A 102 8.11 -33.44 -2.42
CA ALA A 102 8.02 -33.35 -3.88
C ALA A 102 9.03 -32.34 -4.44
N LEU A 103 9.16 -31.18 -3.79
CA LEU A 103 10.16 -30.16 -4.15
C LEU A 103 11.59 -30.67 -3.95
N SER A 104 11.86 -31.38 -2.84
CA SER A 104 13.18 -31.93 -2.56
C SER A 104 13.66 -32.90 -3.65
N LYS A 105 12.76 -33.75 -4.13
CA LYS A 105 13.07 -34.69 -5.25
C LYS A 105 13.31 -33.98 -6.57
N GLU A 106 12.56 -32.91 -6.82
CA GLU A 106 12.62 -32.17 -8.08
C GLU A 106 13.83 -31.26 -8.17
N TYR A 107 14.20 -30.60 -7.06
CA TYR A 107 15.25 -29.58 -7.00
C TYR A 107 16.52 -30.04 -6.28
N GLY A 108 16.62 -31.31 -5.85
CA GLY A 108 17.87 -31.91 -5.36
C GLY A 108 18.33 -31.45 -3.97
N PHE A 109 17.40 -31.15 -3.07
CA PHE A 109 17.71 -30.86 -1.66
C PHE A 109 17.04 -31.89 -0.74
N THR A 110 17.36 -31.86 0.55
CA THR A 110 16.68 -32.66 1.60
C THR A 110 16.00 -31.71 2.59
N LEU A 111 15.05 -32.24 3.38
CA LEU A 111 14.39 -31.42 4.41
C LEU A 111 15.33 -31.01 5.54
N ASP A 112 16.49 -31.67 5.64
CA ASP A 112 17.54 -31.41 6.62
C ASP A 112 18.64 -30.47 6.06
N THR A 113 18.56 -30.11 4.76
CA THR A 113 19.47 -29.15 4.14
C THR A 113 19.14 -27.72 4.62
N PRO A 114 20.10 -26.93 5.11
CA PRO A 114 19.91 -25.52 5.45
C PRO A 114 19.41 -24.74 4.24
N ILE A 115 18.50 -23.79 4.45
CA ILE A 115 17.93 -22.99 3.34
C ILE A 115 18.99 -22.16 2.61
N CYS A 116 20.09 -21.76 3.29
CA CYS A 116 21.19 -21.04 2.64
C CYS A 116 21.92 -21.88 1.58
N ASP A 117 21.83 -23.20 1.64
CA ASP A 117 22.50 -24.13 0.73
C ASP A 117 21.58 -24.56 -0.43
N PHE A 118 20.35 -24.03 -0.49
CA PHE A 118 19.45 -24.27 -1.61
C PHE A 118 19.96 -23.61 -2.89
N SER A 119 19.77 -24.29 -4.02
CA SER A 119 19.95 -23.63 -5.32
C SER A 119 18.97 -22.45 -5.44
N LYS A 120 19.30 -21.48 -6.27
CA LYS A 120 18.41 -20.31 -6.52
C LYS A 120 17.03 -20.74 -7.04
N GLU A 121 17.01 -21.81 -7.87
CA GLU A 121 15.80 -22.39 -8.43
C GLU A 121 14.96 -23.04 -7.33
N ALA A 122 15.58 -23.83 -6.43
CA ALA A 122 14.89 -24.47 -5.30
C ALA A 122 14.29 -23.42 -4.35
N TYR A 123 15.06 -22.39 -4.02
CA TYR A 123 14.61 -21.29 -3.17
C TYR A 123 13.42 -20.53 -3.78
N ASN A 124 13.52 -20.20 -5.07
CA ASN A 124 12.43 -19.52 -5.78
C ASN A 124 11.20 -20.41 -5.91
N ALA A 125 11.36 -21.70 -6.22
CA ALA A 125 10.25 -22.63 -6.29
C ALA A 125 9.53 -22.77 -4.93
N LEU A 126 10.27 -22.83 -3.82
CA LEU A 126 9.71 -22.87 -2.47
C LEU A 126 8.86 -21.63 -2.17
N LEU A 127 9.35 -20.45 -2.51
CA LEU A 127 8.68 -19.19 -2.18
C LEU A 127 7.58 -18.81 -3.18
N TYR A 128 7.85 -18.90 -4.48
CA TYR A 128 7.01 -18.34 -5.53
C TYR A 128 6.34 -19.39 -6.43
N GLY A 129 6.65 -20.67 -6.19
CA GLY A 129 6.02 -21.78 -6.90
C GLY A 129 6.80 -22.29 -8.10
N THR A 130 6.26 -23.34 -8.71
CA THR A 130 6.93 -24.11 -9.77
C THR A 130 6.69 -23.59 -11.19
N GLY A 131 5.98 -22.45 -11.32
CA GLY A 131 5.75 -21.83 -12.63
C GLY A 131 4.98 -22.71 -13.62
N GLY A 132 4.00 -23.46 -13.14
CA GLY A 132 3.21 -24.40 -13.97
C GLY A 132 3.77 -25.83 -14.04
N LYS A 133 4.99 -26.07 -13.53
CA LYS A 133 5.56 -27.42 -13.50
C LYS A 133 4.85 -28.27 -12.45
N LYS A 134 4.32 -29.41 -12.87
CA LYS A 134 3.61 -30.36 -12.01
C LYS A 134 4.58 -31.21 -11.21
N LEU A 135 4.42 -31.19 -9.90
CA LEU A 135 5.14 -32.06 -8.97
C LEU A 135 4.39 -33.36 -8.76
N LYS A 136 5.13 -34.48 -8.67
CA LYS A 136 4.57 -35.78 -8.32
C LYS A 136 4.45 -35.91 -6.84
N MET A 137 3.21 -35.74 -6.31
CA MET A 137 2.89 -35.86 -4.90
C MET A 137 2.56 -37.30 -4.54
N GLN A 138 2.99 -37.76 -3.37
CA GLN A 138 2.63 -39.06 -2.80
C GLN A 138 1.87 -38.83 -1.51
N ARG A 139 0.63 -39.33 -1.44
CA ARG A 139 -0.16 -39.34 -0.22
C ARG A 139 -0.25 -40.78 0.31
N LYS A 140 0.27 -40.99 1.52
CA LYS A 140 0.04 -42.23 2.27
C LYS A 140 -1.17 -42.03 3.16
N ASN A 141 -2.16 -42.86 3.02
CA ASN A 141 -3.29 -42.96 3.94
C ASN A 141 -3.49 -44.41 4.37
N VAL A 142 -4.43 -44.64 5.30
CA VAL A 142 -4.73 -45.97 5.86
C VAL A 142 -5.14 -46.98 4.77
N TYR A 143 -5.63 -46.50 3.62
CA TYR A 143 -6.14 -47.32 2.50
C TYR A 143 -5.14 -47.53 1.36
N GLY A 144 -3.92 -46.98 1.49
CA GLY A 144 -2.88 -47.14 0.45
C GLY A 144 -2.10 -45.87 0.13
N THR A 145 -1.22 -45.97 -0.89
CA THR A 145 -0.42 -44.86 -1.40
C THR A 145 -1.00 -44.39 -2.72
N GLY A 146 -1.56 -43.19 -2.74
CA GLY A 146 -2.01 -42.51 -3.96
C GLY A 146 -0.93 -41.56 -4.50
N THR A 147 -0.76 -41.55 -5.83
CA THR A 147 0.11 -40.56 -6.51
C THR A 147 -0.76 -39.65 -7.35
N TYR A 148 -0.52 -38.35 -7.27
CA TYR A 148 -1.17 -37.35 -8.12
C TYR A 148 -0.19 -36.25 -8.51
N ASN A 149 -0.43 -35.64 -9.63
CA ASN A 149 0.39 -34.53 -10.11
C ASN A 149 -0.33 -33.20 -9.82
N THR A 150 0.36 -32.29 -9.15
CA THR A 150 -0.19 -30.97 -8.83
C THR A 150 0.89 -29.89 -8.98
N GLU A 151 0.47 -28.68 -9.24
CA GLU A 151 1.34 -27.53 -9.23
C GLU A 151 1.51 -27.03 -7.80
N PHE A 152 2.66 -26.45 -7.52
CA PHE A 152 2.91 -25.77 -6.27
C PHE A 152 2.92 -24.26 -6.52
N GLU A 153 1.99 -23.56 -5.91
CA GLU A 153 1.85 -22.11 -6.08
C GLU A 153 2.94 -21.28 -5.37
N GLY A 154 3.67 -21.89 -4.42
CA GLY A 154 4.66 -21.19 -3.60
C GLY A 154 4.07 -20.64 -2.31
N ILE A 155 4.90 -20.57 -1.26
CA ILE A 155 4.45 -20.14 0.07
C ILE A 155 3.96 -18.69 0.04
N VAL A 156 4.67 -17.78 -0.64
CA VAL A 156 4.30 -16.35 -0.73
C VAL A 156 2.94 -16.21 -1.41
N ASN A 157 2.76 -16.81 -2.58
CA ASN A 157 1.50 -16.70 -3.34
C ASN A 157 0.32 -17.35 -2.58
N ASN A 158 0.58 -18.48 -1.92
CA ASN A 158 -0.42 -19.14 -1.07
C ASN A 158 -0.87 -18.22 0.09
N MET A 159 0.08 -17.59 0.79
CA MET A 159 -0.22 -16.68 1.89
C MET A 159 -0.99 -15.45 1.40
N GLU A 160 -0.56 -14.82 0.28
CA GLU A 160 -1.26 -13.67 -0.28
C GLU A 160 -2.68 -13.99 -0.74
N ARG A 161 -2.89 -15.16 -1.37
CA ARG A 161 -4.22 -15.63 -1.75
C ARG A 161 -5.10 -15.86 -0.53
N ARG A 162 -4.60 -16.61 0.46
CA ARG A 162 -5.32 -16.87 1.71
C ARG A 162 -5.67 -15.60 2.47
N TYR A 163 -4.81 -14.60 2.48
CA TYR A 163 -5.08 -13.30 3.10
C TYR A 163 -6.26 -12.58 2.44
N LYS A 164 -6.33 -12.62 1.11
CA LYS A 164 -7.44 -12.01 0.34
C LYS A 164 -8.77 -12.77 0.51
N GLU A 165 -8.72 -14.10 0.53
CA GLU A 165 -9.89 -14.96 0.56
C GLU A 165 -10.44 -15.18 1.99
N SER A 166 -9.62 -15.00 3.02
CA SER A 166 -10.03 -15.25 4.39
C SER A 166 -11.05 -14.24 4.89
N THR A 167 -12.10 -14.74 5.53
CA THR A 167 -13.09 -13.95 6.27
C THR A 167 -12.84 -13.95 7.78
N SER A 168 -11.88 -14.74 8.25
CA SER A 168 -11.52 -14.87 9.68
C SER A 168 -10.43 -13.84 10.03
N ASP A 169 -10.72 -12.96 10.99
CA ASP A 169 -9.76 -11.98 11.50
C ASP A 169 -8.53 -12.64 12.12
N TRP A 170 -8.71 -13.77 12.81
CA TRP A 170 -7.61 -14.55 13.39
C TRP A 170 -6.67 -15.10 12.30
N ALA A 171 -7.24 -15.68 11.24
CA ALA A 171 -6.43 -16.21 10.13
C ALA A 171 -5.70 -15.11 9.37
N ARG A 172 -6.32 -13.94 9.20
CA ARG A 172 -5.64 -12.75 8.64
C ARG A 172 -4.51 -12.28 9.53
N TRP A 173 -4.76 -12.16 10.83
CA TRP A 173 -3.76 -11.74 11.79
C TRP A 173 -2.53 -12.69 11.79
N GLU A 174 -2.72 -14.00 11.72
CA GLU A 174 -1.61 -14.94 11.59
C GLU A 174 -0.76 -14.71 10.33
N ILE A 175 -1.42 -14.42 9.20
CA ILE A 175 -0.72 -14.16 7.93
C ILE A 175 0.01 -12.82 8.00
N GLU A 176 -0.56 -11.81 8.63
CA GLU A 176 0.05 -10.49 8.82
C GLU A 176 1.38 -10.55 9.58
N GLN A 177 1.62 -11.58 10.41
CA GLN A 177 2.90 -11.75 11.10
C GLN A 177 4.10 -11.98 10.14
N VAL A 178 3.83 -12.39 8.91
CA VAL A 178 4.84 -12.58 7.86
C VAL A 178 4.67 -11.57 6.71
N MET A 179 3.97 -10.47 6.97
CA MET A 179 3.76 -9.38 6.00
C MET A 179 4.48 -8.10 6.41
N THR A 180 4.90 -7.34 5.43
CA THR A 180 5.50 -6.02 5.59
C THR A 180 4.69 -4.99 4.85
N ALA A 181 4.54 -3.80 5.45
CA ALA A 181 3.90 -2.66 4.81
C ALA A 181 4.84 -2.06 3.74
N CYS A 182 4.37 -2.01 2.51
CA CYS A 182 5.06 -1.39 1.39
C CYS A 182 4.25 -0.20 0.89
N ASP A 183 4.93 0.86 0.44
CA ASP A 183 4.24 2.00 -0.17
C ASP A 183 3.43 1.58 -1.38
N CYS A 184 2.27 2.20 -1.54
CA CYS A 184 1.43 2.00 -2.72
C CYS A 184 2.21 2.37 -3.99
N PRO A 185 2.27 1.50 -5.01
CA PRO A 185 3.06 1.74 -6.22
C PRO A 185 2.60 3.00 -6.99
N ASP A 186 1.30 3.33 -6.93
CA ASP A 186 0.74 4.45 -7.67
C ASP A 186 0.90 5.78 -6.94
N CYS A 187 0.48 5.88 -5.68
CA CYS A 187 0.55 7.13 -4.93
C CYS A 187 1.83 7.27 -4.09
N LYS A 188 2.67 6.24 -3.99
CA LYS A 188 3.94 6.25 -3.24
C LYS A 188 3.80 6.79 -1.81
N GLY A 189 2.73 6.35 -1.13
CA GLY A 189 2.43 6.79 0.24
C GLY A 189 1.59 8.07 0.34
N ALA A 190 1.33 8.78 -0.76
CA ALA A 190 0.60 10.05 -0.74
C ALA A 190 -0.90 9.91 -0.46
N ARG A 191 -1.49 8.73 -0.57
CA ARG A 191 -2.90 8.40 -0.28
C ARG A 191 -3.93 9.03 -1.22
N LEU A 192 -3.55 10.03 -2.00
CA LEU A 192 -4.43 10.83 -2.85
C LEU A 192 -4.25 10.49 -4.33
N LYS A 193 -5.24 10.87 -5.13
CA LYS A 193 -5.19 10.83 -6.59
C LYS A 193 -4.14 11.80 -7.14
N LYS A 194 -3.64 11.53 -8.34
CA LYS A 194 -2.65 12.38 -9.02
C LYS A 194 -3.17 13.79 -9.26
N GLU A 195 -4.46 13.94 -9.58
CA GLU A 195 -5.13 15.21 -9.81
C GLU A 195 -5.10 16.08 -8.54
N SER A 196 -5.36 15.50 -7.38
CA SER A 196 -5.28 16.22 -6.10
C SER A 196 -3.83 16.62 -5.76
N LEU A 197 -2.86 15.78 -6.11
CA LEU A 197 -1.44 16.04 -5.88
C LEU A 197 -0.84 17.05 -6.87
N SER A 198 -1.47 17.29 -8.02
CA SER A 198 -1.03 18.31 -8.98
C SER A 198 -1.37 19.74 -8.58
N VAL A 199 -2.27 19.90 -7.59
CA VAL A 199 -2.59 21.22 -7.03
C VAL A 199 -1.52 21.63 -6.03
N THR A 200 -0.87 22.76 -6.27
CA THR A 200 0.21 23.27 -5.41
C THR A 200 -0.13 24.67 -4.88
N VAL A 201 0.35 24.97 -3.68
CA VAL A 201 0.32 26.30 -3.07
C VAL A 201 1.74 26.62 -2.62
N GLY A 202 2.30 27.74 -3.08
CA GLY A 202 3.69 28.10 -2.79
C GLY A 202 4.71 27.05 -3.24
N GLY A 203 4.39 26.26 -4.29
CA GLY A 203 5.25 25.23 -4.85
C GLY A 203 5.16 23.86 -4.18
N LEU A 204 4.38 23.69 -3.10
CA LEU A 204 4.15 22.41 -2.43
C LEU A 204 2.72 21.92 -2.64
N ASN A 205 2.55 20.61 -2.88
CA ASN A 205 1.24 19.96 -2.79
C ASN A 205 0.90 19.59 -1.34
N ILE A 206 -0.35 19.17 -1.11
CA ILE A 206 -0.84 18.85 0.25
C ILE A 206 -0.02 17.74 0.93
N TYR A 207 0.44 16.73 0.18
CA TYR A 207 1.22 15.63 0.74
C TYR A 207 2.63 16.08 1.13
N GLU A 208 3.28 16.88 0.29
CA GLU A 208 4.59 17.45 0.59
C GLU A 208 4.53 18.35 1.80
N LEU A 209 3.50 19.20 1.89
CA LEU A 209 3.28 20.06 3.06
C LEU A 209 3.12 19.22 4.33
N THR A 210 2.21 18.24 4.34
CA THR A 210 1.94 17.42 5.52
C THR A 210 3.11 16.50 5.94
N LYS A 211 4.11 16.32 5.10
CA LYS A 211 5.38 15.64 5.44
C LYS A 211 6.38 16.52 6.20
N LEU A 212 6.20 17.81 6.17
CA LEU A 212 7.04 18.72 6.94
C LEU A 212 6.75 18.52 8.43
N SER A 213 7.72 18.85 9.29
CA SER A 213 7.46 18.98 10.72
C SER A 213 6.58 20.22 10.97
N VAL A 214 5.84 20.22 12.07
CA VAL A 214 4.99 21.35 12.49
C VAL A 214 5.74 22.66 12.44
N THR A 215 6.99 22.71 12.91
CA THR A 215 7.85 23.90 12.80
C THR A 215 8.02 24.36 11.35
N LYS A 216 8.39 23.45 10.45
CA LYS A 216 8.60 23.77 9.03
C LYS A 216 7.29 24.14 8.31
N GLU A 217 6.16 23.53 8.69
CA GLU A 217 4.84 23.94 8.17
C GLU A 217 4.49 25.36 8.58
N LEU A 218 4.74 25.73 9.85
CA LEU A 218 4.55 27.10 10.33
C LEU A 218 5.43 28.10 9.59
N ASP A 219 6.71 27.78 9.41
CA ASP A 219 7.65 28.62 8.66
C ASP A 219 7.19 28.79 7.20
N PHE A 220 6.79 27.70 6.55
CA PHE A 220 6.25 27.75 5.19
C PHE A 220 5.02 28.67 5.10
N ILE A 221 4.04 28.50 6.00
CA ILE A 221 2.81 29.32 5.99
C ILE A 221 3.10 30.78 6.32
N ASN A 222 4.11 31.07 7.15
CA ASN A 222 4.49 32.44 7.50
C ASN A 222 5.24 33.15 6.37
N THR A 223 5.97 32.41 5.55
CA THR A 223 6.73 32.94 4.40
C THR A 223 5.95 32.88 3.09
N LEU A 224 4.74 32.34 3.09
CA LEU A 224 3.90 32.19 1.91
C LEU A 224 3.53 33.57 1.33
N VAL A 225 3.92 33.81 0.10
CA VAL A 225 3.59 35.04 -0.65
C VAL A 225 2.31 34.79 -1.43
N LEU A 226 1.27 35.59 -1.14
CA LEU A 226 -0.03 35.52 -1.78
C LEU A 226 -0.35 36.86 -2.41
N THR A 227 -1.11 36.85 -3.50
CA THR A 227 -1.70 38.06 -4.07
C THR A 227 -2.79 38.63 -3.14
N ASP A 228 -3.15 39.89 -3.29
CA ASP A 228 -4.20 40.54 -2.48
C ASP A 228 -5.52 39.77 -2.51
N ARG A 229 -5.90 39.22 -3.66
CA ARG A 229 -7.11 38.40 -3.83
C ARG A 229 -7.01 37.08 -3.08
N GLU A 230 -5.89 36.39 -3.20
CA GLU A 230 -5.64 35.13 -2.49
C GLU A 230 -5.58 35.35 -0.97
N GLN A 231 -4.93 36.44 -0.54
CA GLN A 231 -4.88 36.84 0.87
C GLN A 231 -6.28 37.09 1.45
N MET A 232 -7.15 37.75 0.70
CA MET A 232 -8.52 38.00 1.11
C MET A 232 -9.30 36.70 1.31
N ILE A 233 -9.14 35.73 0.40
CA ILE A 233 -9.81 34.43 0.47
C ILE A 233 -9.23 33.56 1.60
N ALA A 234 -7.92 33.52 1.74
CA ALA A 234 -7.21 32.57 2.60
C ALA A 234 -7.03 33.08 4.04
N SER A 235 -7.22 34.36 4.34
CA SER A 235 -6.87 35.00 5.62
C SER A 235 -7.42 34.28 6.84
N LEU A 236 -8.71 33.95 6.85
CA LEU A 236 -9.36 33.24 7.97
C LEU A 236 -8.86 31.80 8.11
N ILE A 237 -8.66 31.12 6.98
CA ILE A 237 -8.18 29.74 6.93
C ILE A 237 -6.73 29.68 7.45
N LEU A 238 -5.87 30.56 6.95
CA LEU A 238 -4.46 30.63 7.38
C LEU A 238 -4.33 31.00 8.86
N LYS A 239 -5.18 31.87 9.38
CA LYS A 239 -5.23 32.21 10.79
C LYS A 239 -5.53 30.98 11.65
N GLU A 240 -6.52 30.19 11.27
CA GLU A 240 -6.91 28.98 11.99
C GLU A 240 -5.81 27.90 11.91
N ILE A 241 -5.23 27.67 10.73
CA ILE A 241 -4.12 26.72 10.57
C ILE A 241 -2.93 27.13 11.43
N LYS A 242 -2.51 28.41 11.38
CA LYS A 242 -1.41 28.93 12.20
C LYS A 242 -1.69 28.74 13.69
N SER A 243 -2.90 29.01 14.15
CA SER A 243 -3.30 28.82 15.54
C SER A 243 -3.13 27.37 15.99
N ARG A 244 -3.62 26.42 15.20
CA ARG A 244 -3.53 24.97 15.50
C ARG A 244 -2.10 24.45 15.46
N LEU A 245 -1.32 24.83 14.47
CA LEU A 245 0.10 24.41 14.37
C LEU A 245 0.92 25.04 15.51
N SER A 246 0.70 26.31 15.86
CA SER A 246 1.35 26.95 17.00
C SER A 246 0.98 26.29 18.33
N PHE A 247 -0.27 25.81 18.47
CA PHE A 247 -0.64 25.02 19.65
C PHE A 247 0.16 23.73 19.73
N LEU A 248 0.30 22.97 18.62
CA LEU A 248 1.12 21.75 18.58
C LEU A 248 2.57 22.04 18.96
N GLN A 249 3.13 23.16 18.49
CA GLN A 249 4.47 23.60 18.85
C GLN A 249 4.57 23.89 20.35
N ASN A 250 3.62 24.63 20.91
CA ASN A 250 3.59 25.01 22.33
C ASN A 250 3.47 23.82 23.30
N VAL A 251 2.83 22.73 22.87
CA VAL A 251 2.76 21.50 23.68
C VAL A 251 3.94 20.54 23.42
N GLY A 252 4.98 21.01 22.70
CA GLY A 252 6.20 20.25 22.44
C GLY A 252 6.02 19.11 21.45
N LEU A 253 5.16 19.30 20.44
CA LEU A 253 4.93 18.35 19.33
C LEU A 253 5.39 18.92 17.98
N ASP A 254 6.32 19.84 18.01
CA ASP A 254 6.87 20.58 16.88
C ASP A 254 7.64 19.71 15.86
N TYR A 255 8.15 18.56 16.32
CA TYR A 255 8.85 17.57 15.50
C TYR A 255 7.92 16.64 14.73
N LEU A 256 6.63 16.56 15.09
CA LEU A 256 5.65 15.69 14.41
C LEU A 256 5.35 16.19 13.00
N THR A 257 4.90 15.27 12.17
CA THR A 257 4.36 15.56 10.83
C THR A 257 2.87 15.24 10.79
N LEU A 258 2.07 16.02 10.06
CA LEU A 258 0.63 15.75 9.90
C LEU A 258 0.36 14.44 9.12
N SER A 259 1.31 14.00 8.29
CA SER A 259 1.22 12.73 7.56
C SER A 259 1.41 11.49 8.44
N ARG A 260 1.89 11.65 9.68
CA ARG A 260 2.16 10.53 10.58
C ARG A 260 0.88 9.80 10.97
N SER A 261 0.92 8.48 10.88
CA SER A 261 -0.23 7.64 11.27
C SER A 261 -0.50 7.74 12.77
N ALA A 262 -1.77 7.93 13.15
CA ALA A 262 -2.19 8.02 14.55
C ALA A 262 -1.83 6.77 15.38
N GLY A 263 -1.80 5.59 14.76
CA GLY A 263 -1.40 4.35 15.43
C GLY A 263 0.08 4.29 15.83
N THR A 264 0.92 5.19 15.31
CA THR A 264 2.36 5.27 15.66
C THR A 264 2.66 6.29 16.74
N LEU A 265 1.64 7.03 17.22
CA LEU A 265 1.80 8.02 18.28
C LEU A 265 1.96 7.34 19.63
N SER A 266 2.86 7.87 20.45
CA SER A 266 2.96 7.48 21.86
C SER A 266 1.72 7.95 22.65
N GLY A 267 1.47 7.34 23.82
CA GLY A 267 0.37 7.74 24.69
C GLY A 267 0.42 9.22 25.06
N GLY A 268 1.61 9.75 25.37
CA GLY A 268 1.80 11.17 25.71
C GLY A 268 1.56 12.12 24.52
N GLU A 269 1.98 11.75 23.30
CA GLU A 269 1.69 12.50 22.07
C GLU A 269 0.18 12.55 21.82
N SER A 270 -0.49 11.40 21.91
CA SER A 270 -1.95 11.30 21.73
C SER A 270 -2.74 12.13 22.76
N GLN A 271 -2.30 12.15 24.02
CA GLN A 271 -2.93 12.99 25.06
C GLN A 271 -2.78 14.48 24.77
N ARG A 272 -1.58 14.93 24.35
CA ARG A 272 -1.33 16.34 24.03
C ARG A 272 -2.13 16.79 22.80
N ILE A 273 -2.25 15.94 21.76
CA ILE A 273 -3.09 16.24 20.60
C ILE A 273 -4.57 16.38 20.99
N ARG A 274 -5.08 15.57 21.93
CA ARG A 274 -6.47 15.67 22.40
C ARG A 274 -6.79 16.99 23.09
N LEU A 275 -5.81 17.69 23.64
CA LEU A 275 -6.03 19.03 24.23
C LEU A 275 -6.40 20.08 23.17
N LEU A 276 -6.02 19.87 21.90
CA LEU A 276 -6.38 20.74 20.77
C LEU A 276 -7.88 20.66 20.41
N LEU A 277 -8.57 19.61 20.83
CA LEU A 277 -9.98 19.37 20.53
C LEU A 277 -10.94 19.90 21.60
N LYS A 278 -10.41 20.45 22.69
CA LYS A 278 -11.17 21.11 23.75
C LYS A 278 -11.14 22.61 23.61
#